data_831900e26718f3f7274445ca78ee085c
#
_entry.id   831900e26718f3f7274445ca78ee085c
#
_cell.length_a   1.000
_cell.length_b   1.000
_cell.length_c   1.000
_cell.angle_alpha   90.00
_cell.angle_beta   90.00
_cell.angle_gamma   90.00
#
_symmetry.space_group_name_H-M   'P 1'
#
loop_
_entity.id
_entity.type
_entity.pdbx_description
1 polymer ?
#
loop_
_entity_poly.entity_id
_entity_poly.type
_entity_poly.pdbx_seq_one_letter_code
_entity_poly.pdbx_strand_id
1 'polypeptide(L)'
;MNITDPIADMLTRIRNANSSKHKTVDVPASSMKLAIAEILFKEGYIKSFEEIKNENQGIIRITLKYDEKGKRVIDGLKRISKPGLRVYAGKEELPKVLNGLGIAIISTSQGLKTDKEAREAGIGGEVLAYIW
;
A
#
# COMPACT_ATOMS: atom_id res chain seq x y z
N MET A 1 -25.80 -6.77 3.71
CA MET A 1 -24.87 -5.87 4.37
C MET A 1 -23.66 -5.60 3.48
N ASN A 2 -23.34 -4.34 3.24
CA ASN A 2 -22.19 -3.99 2.43
C ASN A 2 -20.93 -3.98 3.31
N ILE A 3 -19.95 -4.79 2.90
CA ILE A 3 -18.65 -4.79 3.57
C ILE A 3 -17.75 -3.86 2.77
N THR A 4 -17.24 -2.81 3.44
CA THR A 4 -16.33 -1.87 2.81
C THR A 4 -14.88 -2.29 3.05
N ASP A 5 -14.02 -2.08 2.07
CA ASP A 5 -12.59 -2.30 2.20
C ASP A 5 -11.85 -1.07 1.67
N PRO A 6 -11.59 -0.09 2.55
CA PRO A 6 -10.91 1.15 2.12
C PRO A 6 -9.51 0.92 1.56
N ILE A 7 -8.81 -0.11 2.03
CA ILE A 7 -7.49 -0.45 1.51
C ILE A 7 -7.60 -0.97 0.08
N ALA A 8 -8.54 -1.88 -0.18
CA ALA A 8 -8.78 -2.38 -1.53
C ALA A 8 -9.17 -1.25 -2.48
N ASP A 9 -10.00 -0.32 -2.03
CA ASP A 9 -10.38 0.85 -2.81
C ASP A 9 -9.15 1.70 -3.17
N MET A 10 -8.27 1.96 -2.20
CA MET A 10 -7.03 2.69 -2.45
C MET A 10 -6.17 2.00 -3.50
N LEU A 11 -5.96 0.69 -3.35
CA LEU A 11 -5.14 -0.09 -4.30
C LEU A 11 -5.76 -0.07 -5.70
N THR A 12 -7.08 -0.18 -5.80
CA THR A 12 -7.79 -0.14 -7.07
C THR A 12 -7.65 1.23 -7.74
N ARG A 13 -7.77 2.31 -6.98
CA ARG A 13 -7.59 3.67 -7.51
C ARG A 13 -6.18 3.87 -8.06
N ILE A 14 -5.17 3.40 -7.33
CA ILE A 14 -3.77 3.47 -7.79
C ILE A 14 -3.58 2.64 -9.06
N ARG A 15 -4.11 1.41 -9.08
CA ARG A 15 -4.01 0.52 -10.24
C ARG A 15 -4.62 1.14 -11.48
N ASN A 16 -5.83 1.69 -11.35
CA ASN A 16 -6.54 2.31 -12.48
C ASN A 16 -5.82 3.55 -12.99
N ALA A 17 -5.32 4.39 -12.08
CA ALA A 17 -4.57 5.59 -12.46
C ALA A 17 -3.28 5.25 -13.17
N ASN A 18 -2.57 4.21 -12.72
CA ASN A 18 -1.36 3.71 -13.39
C ASN A 18 -1.67 3.21 -14.81
N SER A 19 -2.74 2.44 -14.95
CA SER A 19 -3.13 1.89 -16.25
C SER A 19 -3.49 2.99 -17.24
N SER A 20 -4.10 4.07 -16.76
CA SER A 20 -4.49 5.22 -17.59
C SER A 20 -3.38 6.26 -17.72
N LYS A 21 -2.20 6.00 -17.16
CA LYS A 21 -1.04 6.90 -17.18
C LYS A 21 -1.34 8.26 -16.56
N HIS A 22 -2.20 8.31 -15.55
CA HIS A 22 -2.47 9.55 -14.84
C HIS A 22 -1.24 9.96 -14.02
N LYS A 23 -1.02 11.26 -13.90
CA LYS A 23 0.07 11.81 -13.10
C LYS A 23 -0.19 11.65 -11.61
N THR A 24 -1.43 11.89 -11.19
CA THR A 24 -1.83 11.83 -9.78
C THR A 24 -3.10 11.03 -9.61
N VAL A 25 -3.34 10.60 -8.37
CA VAL A 25 -4.59 9.97 -7.98
C VAL A 25 -4.94 10.42 -6.57
N ASP A 26 -6.22 10.69 -6.33
CA ASP A 26 -6.72 11.09 -5.02
C ASP A 26 -7.47 9.94 -4.37
N VAL A 27 -7.20 9.74 -3.07
CA VAL A 27 -7.92 8.76 -2.26
C VAL A 27 -8.41 9.44 -0.98
N PRO A 28 -9.57 9.03 -0.44
CA PRO A 28 -10.03 9.56 0.84
C PRO A 28 -8.98 9.27 1.93
N ALA A 29 -8.69 10.27 2.77
CA ALA A 29 -7.63 10.15 3.76
C ALA A 29 -8.04 9.33 4.98
N SER A 30 -7.08 8.60 5.52
CA SER A 30 -7.16 7.98 6.83
C SER A 30 -5.73 7.75 7.33
N SER A 31 -5.57 7.54 8.63
CA SER A 31 -4.23 7.28 9.19
C SER A 31 -3.59 6.04 8.58
N MET A 32 -4.37 5.00 8.35
CA MET A 32 -3.84 3.76 7.74
C MET A 32 -3.42 3.98 6.28
N LYS A 33 -4.23 4.70 5.50
CA LYS A 33 -3.88 4.97 4.10
C LYS A 33 -2.68 5.90 3.99
N LEU A 34 -2.52 6.86 4.92
CA LEU A 34 -1.32 7.69 4.98
C LEU A 34 -0.08 6.85 5.25
N ALA A 35 -0.19 5.89 6.18
CA ALA A 35 0.92 4.98 6.48
C ALA A 35 1.29 4.12 5.26
N ILE A 36 0.28 3.66 4.51
CA ILE A 36 0.53 2.91 3.26
C ILE A 36 1.23 3.80 2.23
N ALA A 37 0.76 5.03 2.05
CA ALA A 37 1.39 5.98 1.11
C ALA A 37 2.85 6.26 1.50
N GLU A 38 3.12 6.39 2.78
CA GLU A 38 4.48 6.60 3.28
C GLU A 38 5.40 5.42 2.96
N ILE A 39 4.90 4.19 3.13
CA ILE A 39 5.65 2.99 2.76
C ILE A 39 5.93 2.97 1.26
N LEU A 40 4.92 3.23 0.43
CA LEU A 40 5.09 3.27 -1.02
C LEU A 40 6.12 4.31 -1.45
N PHE A 41 6.13 5.45 -0.78
CA PHE A 41 7.11 6.50 -1.04
C PHE A 41 8.52 6.08 -0.65
N LYS A 42 8.70 5.56 0.56
CA LYS A 42 10.01 5.13 1.05
C LYS A 42 10.59 4.00 0.21
N GLU A 43 9.75 3.10 -0.28
CA GLU A 43 10.19 1.98 -1.08
C GLU A 43 10.33 2.32 -2.57
N GLY A 44 10.08 3.57 -2.93
CA GLY A 44 10.32 4.06 -4.29
C GLY A 44 9.25 3.70 -5.30
N TYR A 45 8.05 3.33 -4.85
CA TYR A 45 6.95 2.97 -5.75
C TYR A 45 6.16 4.17 -6.24
N ILE A 46 6.14 5.27 -5.48
CA ILE A 46 5.48 6.51 -5.88
C ILE A 46 6.46 7.67 -5.77
N LYS A 47 6.19 8.73 -6.52
CA LYS A 47 7.07 9.89 -6.55
C LYS A 47 6.91 10.74 -5.29
N SER A 48 5.68 10.96 -4.85
CA SER A 48 5.37 11.73 -3.65
C SER A 48 3.91 11.55 -3.26
N PHE A 49 3.56 12.05 -2.10
CA PHE A 49 2.17 12.13 -1.67
C PHE A 49 2.00 13.33 -0.75
N GLU A 50 0.77 13.84 -0.68
CA GLU A 50 0.44 14.91 0.26
C GLU A 50 -0.98 14.70 0.79
N GLU A 51 -1.20 15.12 2.03
CA GLU A 51 -2.54 15.13 2.60
C GLU A 51 -3.15 16.53 2.39
N ILE A 52 -4.32 16.57 1.75
CA ILE A 52 -5.05 17.80 1.51
C ILE A 52 -6.28 17.77 2.38
N LYS A 53 -6.36 18.71 3.33
CA LYS A 53 -7.47 18.78 4.25
C LYS A 53 -8.66 19.46 3.60
N ASN A 54 -9.86 18.99 3.94
CA ASN A 54 -11.10 19.61 3.51
C ASN A 54 -12.07 19.63 4.71
N GLU A 55 -13.33 19.95 4.47
CA GLU A 55 -14.33 20.01 5.55
C GLU A 55 -14.65 18.65 6.17
N ASN A 56 -14.28 17.56 5.50
CA ASN A 56 -14.52 16.19 5.95
C ASN A 56 -13.22 15.51 6.35
N GLN A 57 -13.00 14.30 5.88
CA GLN A 57 -11.81 13.52 6.24
C GLN A 57 -10.54 13.92 5.50
N GLY A 58 -10.67 14.70 4.42
CA GLY A 58 -9.55 15.06 3.57
C GLY A 58 -9.25 14.02 2.52
N ILE A 59 -8.27 14.32 1.68
CA ILE A 59 -7.78 13.39 0.66
C ILE A 59 -6.27 13.27 0.73
N ILE A 60 -5.78 12.13 0.24
CA ILE A 60 -4.36 11.93 0.01
C ILE A 60 -4.16 12.00 -1.50
N ARG A 61 -3.36 12.95 -1.96
CA ARG A 61 -3.00 13.06 -3.37
C ARG A 61 -1.67 12.37 -3.59
N ILE A 62 -1.69 11.31 -4.38
CA ILE A 62 -0.51 10.51 -4.66
C ILE A 62 -0.02 10.86 -6.04
N THR A 63 1.26 11.23 -6.16
CA THR A 63 1.90 11.46 -7.45
C THR A 63 2.57 10.15 -7.87
N LEU A 64 2.11 9.58 -8.98
CA LEU A 64 2.57 8.30 -9.47
C LEU A 64 3.95 8.44 -10.12
N LYS A 65 4.66 7.32 -10.19
CA LYS A 65 6.02 7.28 -10.69
C LYS A 65 6.09 6.45 -11.97
N TYR A 66 6.76 7.01 -12.97
CA TYR A 66 6.99 6.35 -14.24
C TYR A 66 8.49 6.44 -14.57
N ASP A 67 8.99 5.48 -15.35
CA ASP A 67 10.39 5.50 -15.75
C ASP A 67 10.60 6.50 -16.91
N GLU A 68 11.85 6.56 -17.40
CA GLU A 68 12.22 7.50 -18.49
C GLU A 68 11.44 7.23 -19.78
N LYS A 69 10.96 6.01 -19.97
CA LYS A 69 10.17 5.61 -21.15
C LYS A 69 8.68 5.72 -20.91
N GLY A 70 8.26 6.26 -19.76
CA GLY A 70 6.86 6.38 -19.40
C GLY A 70 6.22 5.09 -18.89
N LYS A 71 7.02 4.06 -18.61
CA LYS A 71 6.51 2.81 -18.07
C LYS A 71 6.26 2.96 -16.56
N ARG A 72 5.15 2.41 -16.09
CA ARG A 72 4.80 2.45 -14.66
C ARG A 72 5.83 1.71 -13.81
N VAL A 73 6.08 2.24 -12.61
CA VAL A 73 6.99 1.61 -11.64
C VAL A 73 6.28 0.51 -10.87
N ILE A 74 5.01 0.72 -10.52
CA ILE A 74 4.21 -0.31 -9.86
C ILE A 74 3.65 -1.26 -10.92
N ASP A 75 4.08 -2.52 -10.88
CA ASP A 75 3.57 -3.55 -11.79
C ASP A 75 2.32 -4.23 -11.26
N GLY A 76 2.23 -4.38 -9.93
CA GLY A 76 1.07 -5.04 -9.34
C GLY A 76 0.79 -4.57 -7.92
N LEU A 77 -0.49 -4.64 -7.55
CA LEU A 77 -0.99 -4.39 -6.21
C LEU A 77 -2.04 -5.45 -5.92
N LYS A 78 -1.86 -6.20 -4.84
CA LYS A 78 -2.79 -7.28 -4.49
C LYS A 78 -3.21 -7.15 -3.03
N ARG A 79 -4.53 -7.08 -2.80
CA ARG A 79 -5.09 -7.13 -1.47
C ARG A 79 -5.02 -8.58 -0.95
N ILE A 80 -4.45 -8.78 0.22
CA ILE A 80 -4.29 -10.13 0.80
C ILE A 80 -5.31 -10.35 1.90
N SER A 81 -5.18 -9.67 3.05
CA SER A 81 -6.15 -9.77 4.13
C SER A 81 -7.37 -8.92 3.80
N LYS A 82 -8.55 -9.48 3.93
CA LYS A 82 -9.81 -8.81 3.58
C LYS A 82 -10.75 -8.83 4.78
N PRO A 83 -11.73 -7.91 4.84
CA PRO A 83 -12.68 -7.92 5.97
C PRO A 83 -13.37 -9.27 6.21
N GLY A 84 -13.69 -10.00 5.14
CA GLY A 84 -14.31 -11.31 5.25
C GLY A 84 -13.36 -12.47 5.39
N LEU A 85 -12.05 -12.25 5.23
CA LEU A 85 -11.03 -13.31 5.30
C LEU A 85 -9.69 -12.70 5.71
N ARG A 86 -9.46 -12.61 7.01
CA ARG A 86 -8.22 -12.06 7.55
C ARG A 86 -7.06 -13.02 7.38
N VAL A 87 -5.88 -12.49 7.03
CA VAL A 87 -4.66 -13.25 6.82
C VAL A 87 -3.57 -12.71 7.72
N TYR A 88 -3.01 -13.57 8.57
CA TYR A 88 -1.95 -13.23 9.52
C TYR A 88 -0.72 -14.09 9.27
N ALA A 89 0.45 -13.56 9.59
CA ALA A 89 1.69 -14.33 9.52
C ALA A 89 2.54 -14.05 10.75
N GLY A 90 3.10 -15.09 11.33
CA GLY A 90 4.07 -14.97 12.42
C GLY A 90 5.41 -14.48 11.88
N LYS A 91 6.29 -14.07 12.78
CA LYS A 91 7.59 -13.49 12.41
C LYS A 91 8.45 -14.37 11.51
N GLU A 92 8.29 -15.70 11.64
CA GLU A 92 9.07 -16.66 10.84
C GLU A 92 8.37 -17.04 9.54
N GLU A 93 7.13 -16.61 9.36
CA GLU A 93 6.30 -16.97 8.23
C GLU A 93 5.94 -15.77 7.34
N LEU A 94 6.59 -14.63 7.55
CA LEU A 94 6.33 -13.43 6.77
C LEU A 94 6.61 -13.67 5.29
N PRO A 95 5.68 -13.31 4.41
CA PRO A 95 5.84 -13.58 2.98
C PRO A 95 6.93 -12.72 2.34
N LYS A 96 7.55 -13.26 1.30
CA LYS A 96 8.41 -12.51 0.41
C LYS A 96 7.71 -12.41 -0.94
N VAL A 97 7.62 -11.20 -1.47
CA VAL A 97 6.98 -10.94 -2.76
C VAL A 97 8.05 -10.94 -3.84
N LEU A 98 7.90 -11.80 -4.85
CA LEU A 98 8.86 -11.96 -5.93
C LEU A 98 10.31 -12.11 -5.42
N ASN A 99 10.51 -12.98 -4.44
CA ASN A 99 11.82 -13.23 -3.83
C ASN A 99 12.49 -11.99 -3.24
N GLY A 100 11.68 -11.03 -2.76
CA GLY A 100 12.20 -9.82 -2.15
C GLY A 100 12.31 -8.63 -3.09
N LEU A 101 11.95 -8.80 -4.37
CA LEU A 101 11.89 -7.68 -5.32
C LEU A 101 10.70 -6.76 -5.07
N GLY A 102 9.60 -7.33 -4.58
CA GLY A 102 8.45 -6.57 -4.13
C GLY A 102 8.39 -6.49 -2.62
N ILE A 103 7.29 -5.95 -2.10
CA ILE A 103 7.07 -5.83 -0.65
C ILE A 103 5.70 -6.38 -0.26
N ALA A 104 5.62 -6.87 0.98
CA ALA A 104 4.35 -7.09 1.65
C ALA A 104 4.19 -5.99 2.69
N ILE A 105 2.98 -5.45 2.81
CA ILE A 105 2.66 -4.47 3.84
C ILE A 105 2.01 -5.22 5.00
N ILE A 106 2.63 -5.12 6.18
CA ILE A 106 2.24 -5.86 7.38
C ILE A 106 1.75 -4.88 8.44
N SER A 107 0.55 -5.13 8.97
CA SER A 107 0.02 -4.37 10.10
C SER A 107 0.47 -5.05 11.38
N THR A 108 1.36 -4.40 12.13
CA THR A 108 1.96 -4.94 13.34
C THR A 108 1.52 -4.12 14.57
N SER A 109 1.84 -4.65 15.74
CA SER A 109 1.62 -3.92 17.00
C SER A 109 2.42 -2.61 17.08
N GLN A 110 3.43 -2.45 16.22
CA GLN A 110 4.27 -1.26 16.16
C GLN A 110 3.96 -0.40 14.94
N GLY A 111 2.79 -0.58 14.32
CA GLY A 111 2.36 0.16 13.13
C GLY A 111 2.56 -0.64 11.85
N LEU A 112 2.32 0.01 10.72
CA LEU A 112 2.52 -0.62 9.42
C LEU A 112 4.01 -0.72 9.10
N LYS A 113 4.41 -1.88 8.58
CA LYS A 113 5.79 -2.17 8.20
C LYS A 113 5.82 -2.95 6.91
N THR A 114 6.96 -2.90 6.20
CA THR A 114 7.21 -3.87 5.14
C THR A 114 7.55 -5.22 5.78
N ASP A 115 7.44 -6.30 5.00
CA ASP A 115 7.85 -7.62 5.47
C ASP A 115 9.31 -7.64 5.95
N LYS A 116 10.19 -6.92 5.27
CA LYS A 116 11.60 -6.81 5.65
C LYS A 116 11.76 -6.14 7.01
N GLU A 117 11.09 -5.01 7.21
CA GLU A 117 11.12 -4.30 8.49
C GLU A 117 10.56 -5.15 9.63
N ALA A 118 9.47 -5.86 9.37
CA ALA A 118 8.85 -6.74 10.35
C ALA A 118 9.78 -7.90 10.73
N ARG A 119 10.47 -8.50 9.75
CA ARG A 119 11.48 -9.55 10.03
C ARG A 119 12.62 -9.01 10.88
N GLU A 120 13.13 -7.84 10.56
CA GLU A 120 14.21 -7.21 11.32
C GLU A 120 13.79 -6.90 12.75
N ALA A 121 12.53 -6.50 12.94
CA ALA A 121 11.97 -6.24 14.27
C ALA A 121 11.57 -7.51 15.01
N GLY A 122 11.52 -8.65 14.33
CA GLY A 122 11.15 -9.93 14.92
C GLY A 122 9.68 -10.02 15.29
N ILE A 123 8.80 -9.39 14.52
CA ILE A 123 7.35 -9.37 14.79
C ILE A 123 6.56 -9.75 13.54
N GLY A 124 5.43 -10.41 13.77
CA GLY A 124 4.47 -10.71 12.71
C GLY A 124 3.28 -9.76 12.77
N GLY A 125 2.28 -10.05 11.98
CA GLY A 125 1.06 -9.25 11.96
C GLY A 125 0.11 -9.64 10.85
N GLU A 126 -0.83 -8.76 10.57
CA GLU A 126 -1.81 -8.94 9.50
C GLU A 126 -1.16 -8.56 8.16
N VAL A 127 -1.25 -9.49 7.20
CA VAL A 127 -0.69 -9.27 5.85
C VAL A 127 -1.72 -8.52 5.03
N LEU A 128 -1.54 -7.21 4.87
CA LEU A 128 -2.54 -6.36 4.22
C LEU A 128 -2.52 -6.47 2.71
N ALA A 129 -1.35 -6.40 2.09
CA ALA A 129 -1.24 -6.30 0.63
C ALA A 129 0.16 -6.66 0.15
N TYR A 130 0.25 -7.03 -1.11
CA TYR A 130 1.53 -7.18 -1.83
C TYR A 130 1.64 -6.07 -2.88
N ILE A 131 2.83 -5.52 -3.01
CA ILE A 131 3.16 -4.50 -4.01
C ILE A 131 4.44 -4.93 -4.73
N TRP A 132 4.43 -4.83 -6.05
CA TRP A 132 5.65 -5.14 -6.81
C TRP A 132 5.74 -4.36 -8.12
#